data_312df984ca253ba924e41385ad3ea436
#
_entry.id   312df984ca253ba924e41385ad3ea436
#
_cell.length_a   1.000
_cell.length_b   1.000
_cell.length_c   1.000
_cell.angle_alpha   90.00
_cell.angle_beta   90.00
_cell.angle_gamma   90.00
#
_symmetry.space_group_name_H-M   'P 1'
#
loop_
_entity.id
_entity.type
_entity.pdbx_description
1 polymer ?
#
loop_
_entity_poly.entity_id
_entity_poly.type
_entity_poly.pdbx_seq_one_letter_code
_entity_poly.pdbx_strand_id
1 'polypeptide(L)'
;MSLNTEKKSNNRLAIAGALFLTSIIASFAISYIANSGSHYWVLKQPLSRGVQITSSDLALVKITLGKDARGYISDSSNPAGSITRRSLLSGELLNINDITSNSEELTTESLSISIRATDIPQSTLPGDLVTLYQVFDARNGEAVIPPQHVISGVFIKEVARKSANFGSDLSLTITVQREDVPLVLSATSSGRIVVVASHG
;
A
#
# COMPACT_ATOMS: atom_id res chain seq x y z
N MET A 1 -42.92 -49.81 -48.20
CA MET A 1 -43.33 -48.65 -47.36
C MET A 1 -42.31 -48.53 -46.23
N SER A 2 -41.08 -48.02 -46.52
CA SER A 2 -40.01 -47.86 -45.51
C SER A 2 -38.95 -46.86 -46.01
N LEU A 3 -39.29 -45.58 -46.20
CA LEU A 3 -38.32 -44.56 -46.59
C LEU A 3 -38.43 -43.27 -45.76
N ASN A 4 -39.19 -43.25 -44.65
CA ASN A 4 -39.43 -42.00 -43.92
C ASN A 4 -38.76 -41.91 -42.54
N THR A 5 -38.01 -42.94 -42.11
CA THR A 5 -37.41 -43.01 -40.76
C THR A 5 -35.98 -42.51 -40.74
N GLU A 6 -35.22 -42.61 -41.80
CA GLU A 6 -33.80 -42.19 -41.84
C GLU A 6 -33.66 -40.64 -41.90
N LYS A 7 -34.57 -39.95 -42.59
CA LYS A 7 -34.53 -38.48 -42.73
C LYS A 7 -34.81 -37.77 -41.41
N LYS A 8 -35.57 -38.39 -40.50
CA LYS A 8 -35.91 -37.83 -39.19
C LYS A 8 -34.77 -38.01 -38.17
N SER A 9 -33.93 -39.05 -38.35
CA SER A 9 -32.75 -39.32 -37.51
C SER A 9 -31.61 -38.34 -37.80
N ASN A 10 -31.34 -38.05 -39.08
CA ASN A 10 -30.28 -37.12 -39.49
C ASN A 10 -30.58 -35.67 -39.06
N ASN A 11 -31.84 -35.25 -39.07
CA ASN A 11 -32.19 -33.91 -38.54
C ASN A 11 -31.98 -33.77 -37.05
N ARG A 12 -32.23 -34.82 -36.27
CA ARG A 12 -31.96 -34.82 -34.82
C ARG A 12 -30.46 -34.78 -34.53
N LEU A 13 -29.65 -35.50 -35.30
CA LEU A 13 -28.21 -35.47 -35.19
C LEU A 13 -27.63 -34.08 -35.58
N ALA A 14 -28.18 -33.48 -36.64
CA ALA A 14 -27.79 -32.13 -37.06
C ALA A 14 -28.13 -31.06 -36.01
N ILE A 15 -29.32 -31.16 -35.38
CA ILE A 15 -29.74 -30.28 -34.31
C ILE A 15 -28.84 -30.45 -33.07
N ALA A 16 -28.55 -31.70 -32.70
CA ALA A 16 -27.62 -31.96 -31.57
C ALA A 16 -26.22 -31.40 -31.82
N GLY A 17 -25.70 -31.58 -33.04
CA GLY A 17 -24.40 -31.02 -33.43
C GLY A 17 -24.39 -29.47 -33.42
N ALA A 18 -25.48 -28.85 -33.89
CA ALA A 18 -25.61 -27.37 -33.84
C ALA A 18 -25.68 -26.83 -32.41
N LEU A 19 -26.43 -27.52 -31.52
CA LEU A 19 -26.49 -27.18 -30.09
C LEU A 19 -25.16 -27.34 -29.39
N PHE A 20 -24.41 -28.39 -29.71
CA PHE A 20 -23.08 -28.59 -29.17
C PHE A 20 -22.11 -27.53 -29.60
N LEU A 21 -22.09 -27.16 -30.89
CA LEU A 21 -21.27 -26.06 -31.41
C LEU A 21 -21.61 -24.71 -30.78
N THR A 22 -22.91 -24.39 -30.66
CA THR A 22 -23.35 -23.13 -30.03
C THR A 22 -22.95 -23.09 -28.54
N SER A 23 -23.01 -24.23 -27.83
CA SER A 23 -22.55 -24.32 -26.43
C SER A 23 -21.05 -24.05 -26.30
N ILE A 24 -20.23 -24.61 -27.20
CA ILE A 24 -18.77 -24.34 -27.21
C ILE A 24 -18.50 -22.86 -27.48
N ILE A 25 -19.15 -22.28 -28.51
CA ILE A 25 -18.97 -20.85 -28.85
C ILE A 25 -19.39 -19.96 -27.67
N ALA A 26 -20.53 -20.26 -27.04
CA ALA A 26 -21.00 -19.53 -25.87
C ALA A 26 -20.03 -19.64 -24.69
N SER A 27 -19.48 -20.83 -24.45
CA SER A 27 -18.47 -21.05 -23.39
C SER A 27 -17.20 -20.25 -23.64
N PHE A 28 -16.72 -20.23 -24.89
CA PHE A 28 -15.54 -19.39 -25.26
C PHE A 28 -15.85 -17.91 -25.13
N ALA A 29 -17.03 -17.44 -25.55
CA ALA A 29 -17.43 -16.05 -25.43
C ALA A 29 -17.52 -15.60 -23.97
N ILE A 30 -18.13 -16.41 -23.11
CA ILE A 30 -18.22 -16.16 -21.67
C ILE A 30 -16.81 -16.14 -21.04
N SER A 31 -15.96 -17.10 -21.39
CA SER A 31 -14.58 -17.16 -20.89
C SER A 31 -13.76 -15.95 -21.32
N TYR A 32 -13.92 -15.47 -22.54
CA TYR A 32 -13.26 -14.29 -23.06
C TYR A 32 -13.72 -13.01 -22.32
N ILE A 33 -15.02 -12.85 -22.12
CA ILE A 33 -15.60 -11.72 -21.39
C ILE A 33 -15.20 -11.75 -19.92
N ALA A 34 -15.23 -12.93 -19.29
CA ALA A 34 -14.83 -13.09 -17.89
C ALA A 34 -13.33 -12.80 -17.67
N ASN A 35 -12.50 -13.02 -18.69
CA ASN A 35 -11.06 -12.79 -18.61
C ASN A 35 -10.61 -11.41 -19.15
N SER A 36 -11.54 -10.54 -19.53
CA SER A 36 -11.27 -9.18 -20.04
C SER A 36 -11.03 -8.18 -18.91
N GLY A 37 -10.11 -8.48 -17.98
CA GLY A 37 -9.66 -7.52 -16.96
C GLY A 37 -8.72 -6.46 -17.56
N SER A 38 -8.80 -5.24 -17.05
CA SER A 38 -7.83 -4.18 -17.31
C SER A 38 -6.74 -4.18 -16.25
N HIS A 39 -5.59 -3.60 -16.59
CA HIS A 39 -4.50 -3.43 -15.63
C HIS A 39 -4.68 -2.10 -14.89
N TYR A 40 -4.53 -2.16 -13.57
CA TYR A 40 -4.62 -0.99 -12.69
C TYR A 40 -3.38 -0.91 -11.81
N TRP A 41 -3.02 0.32 -11.46
CA TRP A 41 -1.89 0.58 -10.57
C TRP A 41 -2.26 0.32 -9.12
N VAL A 42 -1.38 -0.42 -8.43
CA VAL A 42 -1.42 -0.66 -6.98
C VAL A 42 -0.11 -0.26 -6.34
N LEU A 43 -0.14 0.06 -5.06
CA LEU A 43 1.05 0.32 -4.27
C LEU A 43 1.69 -0.98 -3.78
N LYS A 44 3.01 -1.11 -3.92
CA LYS A 44 3.81 -2.21 -3.33
C LYS A 44 4.08 -1.99 -1.85
N GLN A 45 4.20 -0.73 -1.43
CA GLN A 45 4.51 -0.33 -0.06
C GLN A 45 3.60 0.83 0.37
N PRO A 46 3.38 1.00 1.68
CA PRO A 46 2.55 2.10 2.16
C PRO A 46 3.25 3.44 1.94
N LEU A 47 2.47 4.47 1.59
CA LEU A 47 2.93 5.83 1.40
C LEU A 47 2.14 6.78 2.29
N SER A 48 2.82 7.73 2.92
CA SER A 48 2.16 8.79 3.66
C SER A 48 1.67 9.90 2.73
N ARG A 49 0.82 10.78 3.26
CA ARG A 49 0.42 12.01 2.56
C ARG A 49 1.64 12.87 2.23
N GLY A 50 1.63 13.53 1.07
CA GLY A 50 2.66 14.48 0.66
C GLY A 50 3.97 13.84 0.19
N VAL A 51 3.97 12.55 -0.13
CA VAL A 51 5.11 11.82 -0.68
C VAL A 51 4.98 11.71 -2.18
N GLN A 52 6.09 11.91 -2.90
CA GLN A 52 6.13 11.66 -4.34
C GLN A 52 6.19 10.15 -4.62
N ILE A 53 5.30 9.68 -5.48
CA ILE A 53 5.23 8.29 -5.93
C ILE A 53 6.37 8.03 -6.92
N THR A 54 7.15 6.98 -6.68
CA THR A 54 8.20 6.53 -7.59
C THR A 54 7.77 5.26 -8.33
N SER A 55 8.44 4.92 -9.41
CA SER A 55 8.15 3.68 -10.15
C SER A 55 8.39 2.41 -9.31
N SER A 56 9.27 2.48 -8.30
CA SER A 56 9.52 1.37 -7.38
C SER A 56 8.33 1.08 -6.46
N ASP A 57 7.49 2.09 -6.19
CA ASP A 57 6.33 1.98 -5.32
C ASP A 57 5.13 1.33 -6.00
N LEU A 58 5.20 1.17 -7.32
CA LEU A 58 4.07 0.80 -8.17
C LEU A 58 4.17 -0.64 -8.69
N ALA A 59 3.01 -1.29 -8.80
CA ALA A 59 2.83 -2.52 -9.55
C ALA A 59 1.54 -2.45 -10.37
N LEU A 60 1.49 -3.22 -11.45
CA LEU A 60 0.27 -3.43 -12.23
C LEU A 60 -0.38 -4.74 -11.82
N VAL A 61 -1.68 -4.70 -11.57
CA VAL A 61 -2.50 -5.89 -11.31
C VAL A 61 -3.65 -5.94 -12.31
N LYS A 62 -3.96 -7.13 -12.79
CA LYS A 62 -5.08 -7.37 -13.68
C LYS A 62 -6.34 -7.59 -12.85
N ILE A 63 -7.30 -6.68 -12.93
CA ILE A 63 -8.55 -6.75 -12.17
C ILE A 63 -9.71 -6.39 -13.10
N THR A 64 -10.84 -7.07 -12.93
CA THR A 64 -12.10 -6.71 -13.56
C THR A 64 -12.89 -5.84 -12.60
N LEU A 65 -12.76 -4.53 -12.76
CA LEU A 65 -13.59 -3.54 -12.08
C LEU A 65 -14.78 -3.23 -12.97
N GLY A 66 -15.99 -3.31 -12.45
CA GLY A 66 -17.22 -3.00 -13.19
C GLY A 66 -17.30 -1.54 -13.63
N LYS A 67 -18.54 -1.00 -13.74
CA LYS A 67 -18.77 0.38 -14.19
C LYS A 67 -18.17 1.46 -13.28
N ASP A 68 -17.77 1.10 -12.06
CA ASP A 68 -17.21 2.01 -11.04
C ASP A 68 -15.68 2.19 -11.15
N ALA A 69 -15.06 1.61 -12.19
CA ALA A 69 -13.63 1.72 -12.46
C ALA A 69 -13.13 3.15 -12.78
N ARG A 70 -14.03 4.10 -13.03
CA ARG A 70 -13.70 5.44 -13.59
C ARG A 70 -12.75 6.28 -12.74
N GLY A 71 -12.65 5.99 -11.45
CA GLY A 71 -11.75 6.71 -10.55
C GLY A 71 -10.36 6.08 -10.40
N TYR A 72 -10.19 4.83 -10.82
CA TYR A 72 -8.93 4.12 -10.65
C TYR A 72 -8.01 4.30 -11.85
N ILE A 73 -6.71 4.39 -11.58
CA ILE A 73 -5.69 4.67 -12.58
C ILE A 73 -5.29 3.37 -13.26
N SER A 74 -5.61 3.26 -14.57
CA SER A 74 -5.23 2.11 -15.39
C SER A 74 -3.80 2.29 -15.96
N ASP A 75 -3.30 1.25 -16.61
CA ASP A 75 -2.01 1.23 -17.32
C ASP A 75 -1.88 2.25 -18.46
N SER A 76 -3.00 2.85 -18.90
CA SER A 76 -3.01 3.93 -19.89
C SER A 76 -2.39 5.25 -19.36
N SER A 77 -2.26 5.41 -18.06
CA SER A 77 -1.68 6.58 -17.40
C SER A 77 -0.59 6.16 -16.42
N ASN A 78 0.51 6.92 -16.37
CA ASN A 78 1.59 6.64 -15.42
C ASN A 78 1.48 7.57 -14.21
N PRO A 79 1.22 7.05 -12.99
CA PRO A 79 1.12 7.88 -11.79
C PRO A 79 2.48 8.22 -11.15
N ALA A 80 3.59 7.69 -11.65
CA ALA A 80 4.92 8.02 -11.14
C ALA A 80 5.20 9.53 -11.31
N GLY A 81 5.74 10.15 -10.25
CA GLY A 81 5.96 11.59 -10.19
C GLY A 81 4.82 12.37 -9.54
N SER A 82 3.63 11.79 -9.41
CA SER A 82 2.52 12.39 -8.66
C SER A 82 2.77 12.34 -7.16
N ILE A 83 2.07 13.17 -6.40
CA ILE A 83 2.19 13.30 -4.95
C ILE A 83 0.89 12.80 -4.31
N THR A 84 1.01 12.05 -3.23
CA THR A 84 -0.11 11.50 -2.47
C THR A 84 -0.84 12.58 -1.69
N ARG A 85 -2.18 12.63 -1.78
CA ARG A 85 -3.03 13.53 -1.00
C ARG A 85 -3.44 12.99 0.35
N ARG A 86 -3.35 11.68 0.52
CA ARG A 86 -3.63 10.98 1.78
C ARG A 86 -2.64 9.83 1.98
N SER A 87 -2.63 9.25 3.16
CA SER A 87 -1.91 7.99 3.39
C SER A 87 -2.59 6.85 2.63
N LEU A 88 -1.77 6.02 2.00
CA LEU A 88 -2.17 4.89 1.16
C LEU A 88 -1.49 3.62 1.66
N LEU A 89 -2.18 2.50 1.62
CA LEU A 89 -1.68 1.23 2.11
C LEU A 89 -1.04 0.39 0.99
N SER A 90 -0.20 -0.57 1.38
CA SER A 90 0.32 -1.57 0.45
C SER A 90 -0.84 -2.41 -0.12
N GLY A 91 -0.81 -2.67 -1.43
CA GLY A 91 -1.87 -3.39 -2.14
C GLY A 91 -3.09 -2.54 -2.50
N GLU A 92 -3.12 -1.27 -2.11
CA GLU A 92 -4.23 -0.36 -2.43
C GLU A 92 -4.19 0.07 -3.90
N LEU A 93 -5.36 0.04 -4.55
CA LEU A 93 -5.53 0.54 -5.92
C LEU A 93 -5.47 2.06 -5.93
N LEU A 94 -4.66 2.62 -6.83
CA LEU A 94 -4.54 4.07 -6.97
C LEU A 94 -5.78 4.68 -7.61
N ASN A 95 -6.36 5.67 -6.92
CA ASN A 95 -7.45 6.49 -7.41
C ASN A 95 -6.93 7.89 -7.80
N ILE A 96 -7.51 8.48 -8.84
CA ILE A 96 -7.11 9.81 -9.33
C ILE A 96 -7.28 10.91 -8.27
N ASN A 97 -8.22 10.74 -7.34
CA ASN A 97 -8.46 11.69 -6.26
C ASN A 97 -7.40 11.61 -5.14
N ASP A 98 -6.65 10.51 -5.08
CA ASP A 98 -5.63 10.27 -4.05
C ASP A 98 -4.29 10.89 -4.40
N ILE A 99 -4.13 11.38 -5.62
CA ILE A 99 -2.87 11.92 -6.13
C ILE A 99 -3.04 13.31 -6.73
N THR A 100 -1.95 14.03 -6.82
CA THR A 100 -1.87 15.36 -7.44
C THR A 100 -0.52 15.53 -8.14
N SER A 101 -0.48 16.40 -9.13
CA SER A 101 0.78 16.86 -9.75
C SER A 101 1.25 18.21 -9.16
N ASN A 102 0.52 18.78 -8.19
CA ASN A 102 0.93 20.03 -7.56
C ASN A 102 2.09 19.81 -6.59
N SER A 103 3.28 20.31 -6.92
CA SER A 103 4.49 20.17 -6.10
C SER A 103 4.42 20.89 -4.73
N GLU A 104 3.51 21.83 -4.54
CA GLU A 104 3.30 22.48 -3.24
C GLU A 104 2.74 21.49 -2.18
N GLU A 105 2.12 20.40 -2.62
CA GLU A 105 1.66 19.33 -1.72
C GLU A 105 2.78 18.40 -1.26
N LEU A 106 4.02 18.55 -1.76
CA LEU A 106 5.21 17.81 -1.31
C LEU A 106 5.72 18.42 0.00
N THR A 107 5.10 18.06 1.12
CA THR A 107 5.36 18.65 2.43
C THR A 107 6.06 17.74 3.41
N THR A 108 6.31 16.47 3.05
CA THR A 108 6.88 15.48 3.95
C THR A 108 8.28 15.07 3.57
N GLU A 109 9.05 14.62 4.56
CA GLU A 109 10.39 14.06 4.40
C GLU A 109 10.51 12.74 5.16
N SER A 110 11.34 11.85 4.63
CA SER A 110 11.64 10.58 5.27
C SER A 110 13.02 10.65 5.93
N LEU A 111 13.10 10.19 7.17
CA LEU A 111 14.38 10.08 7.90
C LEU A 111 14.45 8.74 8.63
N SER A 112 15.67 8.23 8.80
CA SER A 112 15.91 7.01 9.57
C SER A 112 16.46 7.37 10.93
N ILE A 113 15.86 6.80 11.97
CA ILE A 113 16.28 6.95 13.36
C ILE A 113 16.67 5.59 13.94
N SER A 114 17.64 5.58 14.84
CA SER A 114 18.02 4.37 15.59
C SER A 114 17.22 4.33 16.88
N ILE A 115 16.55 3.20 17.15
CA ILE A 115 15.76 2.99 18.37
C ILE A 115 16.11 1.64 18.96
N ARG A 116 16.01 1.51 20.28
CA ARG A 116 16.13 0.20 20.94
C ARG A 116 14.91 -0.66 20.63
N ALA A 117 15.10 -1.96 20.49
CA ALA A 117 14.01 -2.90 20.24
C ALA A 117 12.92 -2.90 21.32
N THR A 118 13.28 -2.50 22.55
CA THR A 118 12.36 -2.35 23.70
C THR A 118 11.52 -1.08 23.67
N ASP A 119 11.90 -0.10 22.84
CA ASP A 119 11.29 1.23 22.78
C ASP A 119 10.27 1.38 21.65
N ILE A 120 9.97 0.29 20.98
CA ILE A 120 8.96 0.21 19.93
C ILE A 120 8.03 -1.01 20.18
N PRO A 121 6.71 -0.87 20.05
CA PRO A 121 5.80 -2.02 20.13
C PRO A 121 6.15 -3.07 19.07
N GLN A 122 6.15 -4.35 19.46
CA GLN A 122 6.46 -5.44 18.51
C GLN A 122 5.45 -5.55 17.36
N SER A 123 4.23 -5.08 17.60
CA SER A 123 3.13 -5.04 16.63
C SER A 123 3.26 -3.94 15.58
N THR A 124 4.25 -3.01 15.73
CA THR A 124 4.41 -1.91 14.78
C THR A 124 4.82 -2.41 13.41
N LEU A 125 4.07 -2.00 12.40
CA LEU A 125 4.23 -2.38 10.99
C LEU A 125 4.41 -1.13 10.12
N PRO A 126 5.03 -1.28 8.94
CA PRO A 126 4.99 -0.23 7.92
C PRO A 126 3.53 0.13 7.58
N GLY A 127 3.23 1.43 7.55
CA GLY A 127 1.88 1.96 7.37
C GLY A 127 1.24 2.48 8.65
N ASP A 128 1.75 2.09 9.82
CA ASP A 128 1.20 2.56 11.10
C ASP A 128 1.49 4.04 11.34
N LEU A 129 0.56 4.68 12.07
CA LEU A 129 0.75 6.01 12.65
C LEU A 129 1.13 5.85 14.12
N VAL A 130 2.18 6.56 14.54
CA VAL A 130 2.69 6.49 15.90
C VAL A 130 2.94 7.88 16.49
N THR A 131 3.09 7.92 17.81
CA THR A 131 3.54 9.10 18.54
C THR A 131 4.95 8.86 19.07
N LEU A 132 5.82 9.84 18.92
CA LEU A 132 7.18 9.82 19.45
C LEU A 132 7.24 10.56 20.77
N TYR A 133 7.87 9.91 21.77
CA TYR A 133 8.23 10.51 23.05
C TYR A 133 9.72 10.48 23.23
N GLN A 134 10.26 11.54 23.83
CA GLN A 134 11.66 11.60 24.25
C GLN A 134 11.74 11.24 25.73
N VAL A 135 12.66 10.35 26.06
CA VAL A 135 12.97 9.92 27.43
C VAL A 135 14.41 10.22 27.71
N PHE A 136 14.65 10.88 28.84
CA PHE A 136 16.00 11.19 29.31
C PHE A 136 16.45 10.14 30.31
N ASP A 137 17.67 9.60 30.10
CA ASP A 137 18.28 8.69 31.06
C ASP A 137 18.76 9.52 32.27
N ALA A 138 18.20 9.28 33.46
CA ALA A 138 18.64 9.94 34.69
C ALA A 138 20.04 9.49 35.03
N ARG A 139 20.94 10.46 35.22
CA ARG A 139 22.28 10.21 35.79
C ARG A 139 22.19 10.25 37.30
N ASN A 140 23.11 9.49 37.97
CA ASN A 140 23.13 9.42 39.42
C ASN A 140 23.17 10.79 40.07
N GLY A 141 22.13 11.13 40.86
CA GLY A 141 21.98 12.38 41.56
C GLY A 141 21.27 13.51 40.84
N GLU A 142 20.85 13.31 39.58
CA GLU A 142 20.04 14.29 38.84
C GLU A 142 18.54 14.04 39.04
N ALA A 143 17.76 15.13 38.99
CA ALA A 143 16.29 15.03 39.00
C ALA A 143 15.80 14.27 37.77
N VAL A 144 14.86 13.34 37.96
CA VAL A 144 14.23 12.62 36.84
C VAL A 144 13.40 13.60 36.00
N ILE A 145 13.76 13.72 34.72
CA ILE A 145 12.99 14.50 33.76
C ILE A 145 11.87 13.59 33.22
N PRO A 146 10.60 14.02 33.32
CA PRO A 146 9.51 13.23 32.76
C PRO A 146 9.60 13.09 31.24
N PRO A 147 9.07 12.01 30.66
CA PRO A 147 9.03 11.85 29.21
C PRO A 147 8.34 13.05 28.54
N GLN A 148 8.95 13.53 27.47
CA GLN A 148 8.39 14.67 26.71
C GLN A 148 7.77 14.18 25.42
N HIS A 149 6.58 14.70 25.12
CA HIS A 149 5.95 14.50 23.81
C HIS A 149 6.77 15.22 22.74
N VAL A 150 7.15 14.52 21.68
CA VAL A 150 7.88 15.10 20.54
C VAL A 150 6.88 15.44 19.43
N ILE A 151 6.22 14.43 18.87
CA ILE A 151 5.31 14.59 17.75
C ILE A 151 4.35 13.40 17.66
N SER A 152 3.10 13.65 17.24
CA SER A 152 2.09 12.62 16.94
C SER A 152 1.85 12.50 15.45
N GLY A 153 1.25 11.35 15.04
CA GLY A 153 0.88 11.12 13.64
C GLY A 153 2.08 10.84 12.72
N VAL A 154 3.17 10.35 13.28
CA VAL A 154 4.36 9.95 12.52
C VAL A 154 4.07 8.67 11.77
N PHE A 155 4.29 8.67 10.45
CA PHE A 155 4.06 7.52 9.60
C PHE A 155 5.30 6.63 9.57
N ILE A 156 5.11 5.34 9.82
CA ILE A 156 6.15 4.33 9.73
C ILE A 156 6.28 3.86 8.29
N LYS A 157 7.39 4.17 7.64
CA LYS A 157 7.69 3.72 6.28
C LYS A 157 8.32 2.32 6.28
N GLU A 158 9.26 2.08 7.20
CA GLU A 158 10.00 0.81 7.27
C GLU A 158 10.49 0.54 8.70
N VAL A 159 10.47 -0.72 9.09
CA VAL A 159 11.05 -1.22 10.34
C VAL A 159 12.14 -2.24 9.98
N ALA A 160 13.40 -1.81 9.95
CA ALA A 160 14.53 -2.70 9.69
C ALA A 160 15.00 -3.34 10.99
N ARG A 161 14.56 -4.57 11.22
CA ARG A 161 15.02 -5.41 12.33
C ARG A 161 16.32 -6.08 11.92
N LYS A 162 17.46 -5.55 12.33
CA LYS A 162 18.75 -6.24 12.11
C LYS A 162 18.72 -7.58 12.85
N SER A 163 19.18 -8.64 12.17
CA SER A 163 19.25 -9.97 12.76
C SER A 163 20.07 -9.96 14.09
N ALA A 164 19.61 -10.76 15.04
CA ALA A 164 19.89 -10.75 16.49
C ALA A 164 21.36 -10.89 16.94
N ASN A 165 22.35 -10.74 16.08
CA ASN A 165 23.75 -11.06 16.45
C ASN A 165 24.61 -9.85 16.86
N PHE A 166 24.17 -8.60 16.68
CA PHE A 166 24.95 -7.42 17.11
C PHE A 166 24.02 -6.24 17.44
N GLY A 167 23.70 -6.10 18.74
CA GLY A 167 23.06 -4.91 19.29
C GLY A 167 21.53 -4.93 19.19
N SER A 168 20.87 -4.40 20.21
CA SER A 168 19.41 -4.33 20.34
C SER A 168 18.78 -3.17 19.56
N ASP A 169 19.54 -2.51 18.68
CA ASP A 169 19.08 -1.32 17.98
C ASP A 169 18.41 -1.66 16.64
N LEU A 170 17.26 -1.04 16.41
CA LEU A 170 16.49 -1.11 15.18
C LEU A 170 16.70 0.18 14.38
N SER A 171 16.71 0.08 13.07
CA SER A 171 16.55 1.24 12.19
C SER A 171 15.07 1.40 11.84
N LEU A 172 14.51 2.54 12.20
CA LEU A 172 13.14 2.91 11.90
C LEU A 172 13.15 4.05 10.88
N THR A 173 12.60 3.82 9.70
CA THR A 173 12.40 4.87 8.73
C THR A 173 10.99 5.44 8.90
N ILE A 174 10.93 6.72 9.21
CA ILE A 174 9.69 7.46 9.45
C ILE A 174 9.50 8.56 8.41
N THR A 175 8.26 8.97 8.21
CA THR A 175 7.92 10.14 7.40
C THR A 175 7.20 11.15 8.29
N VAL A 176 7.70 12.38 8.28
CA VAL A 176 7.19 13.51 9.05
C VAL A 176 7.02 14.73 8.15
N GLN A 177 6.30 15.75 8.61
CA GLN A 177 6.27 17.04 7.91
C GLN A 177 7.67 17.67 7.90
N ARG A 178 8.02 18.35 6.81
CA ARG A 178 9.35 18.96 6.64
C ARG A 178 9.72 19.90 7.78
N GLU A 179 8.73 20.63 8.30
CA GLU A 179 8.90 21.56 9.41
C GLU A 179 9.24 20.87 10.74
N ASP A 180 8.84 19.59 10.91
CA ASP A 180 9.05 18.82 12.12
C ASP A 180 10.40 18.04 12.13
N VAL A 181 11.09 17.96 10.98
CA VAL A 181 12.38 17.25 10.87
C VAL A 181 13.40 17.75 11.89
N PRO A 182 13.62 19.07 12.06
CA PRO A 182 14.58 19.56 13.06
C PRO A 182 14.20 19.17 14.48
N LEU A 183 12.90 19.13 14.81
CA LEU A 183 12.41 18.70 16.12
C LEU A 183 12.75 17.25 16.41
N VAL A 184 12.49 16.35 15.45
CA VAL A 184 12.79 14.92 15.57
C VAL A 184 14.31 14.70 15.70
N LEU A 185 15.11 15.37 14.86
CA LEU A 185 16.57 15.25 14.92
C LEU A 185 17.15 15.76 16.26
N SER A 186 16.63 16.85 16.79
CA SER A 186 17.00 17.37 18.10
C SER A 186 16.65 16.37 19.22
N ALA A 187 15.45 15.80 19.16
CA ALA A 187 15.01 14.82 20.14
C ALA A 187 15.88 13.54 20.14
N THR A 188 16.26 13.05 18.94
CA THR A 188 17.14 11.87 18.81
C THR A 188 18.56 12.11 19.31
N SER A 189 19.05 13.35 19.25
CA SER A 189 20.41 13.71 19.69
C SER A 189 20.51 13.97 21.20
N SER A 190 19.41 14.37 21.84
CA SER A 190 19.41 14.80 23.25
C SER A 190 18.80 13.79 24.21
N GLY A 191 18.16 12.73 23.71
CA GLY A 191 17.54 11.69 24.53
C GLY A 191 17.20 10.45 23.72
N ARG A 192 16.57 9.48 24.38
CA ARG A 192 16.12 8.24 23.81
C ARG A 192 14.67 8.41 23.27
N ILE A 193 14.43 7.96 22.06
CA ILE A 193 13.09 7.98 21.49
C ILE A 193 12.33 6.70 21.82
N VAL A 194 11.11 6.86 22.29
CA VAL A 194 10.15 5.79 22.54
C VAL A 194 8.96 5.96 21.63
N VAL A 195 8.58 4.89 20.95
CA VAL A 195 7.47 4.85 20.01
C VAL A 195 6.22 4.33 20.73
N VAL A 196 5.13 5.08 20.62
CA VAL A 196 3.83 4.70 21.16
C VAL A 196 2.85 4.55 20.02
N ALA A 197 2.17 3.40 19.94
CA ALA A 197 1.14 3.19 18.92
C ALA A 197 0.00 4.20 19.12
N SER A 198 -0.37 4.91 18.06
CA SER A 198 -1.54 5.77 18.05
C SER A 198 -2.76 4.91 17.69
N HIS A 199 -3.65 4.69 18.65
CA HIS A 199 -4.95 4.11 18.38
C HIS A 199 -5.90 5.25 18.02
N GLY A 200 -6.10 5.44 16.71
CA GLY A 200 -7.11 6.33 16.17
C GLY A 200 -8.49 5.71 16.18
#